data_61e14a23a9708022c77f64808170e365
#
_entry.id   61e14a23a9708022c77f64808170e365
#
_cell.length_a   1.000
_cell.length_b   1.000
_cell.length_c   1.000
_cell.angle_alpha   90.00
_cell.angle_beta   90.00
_cell.angle_gamma   90.00
#
_symmetry.space_group_name_H-M   'P 1'
#
loop_
_entity.id
_entity.type
_entity.pdbx_description
1 polymer ?
#
loop_
_entity_poly.entity_id
_entity_poly.type
_entity_poly.pdbx_seq_one_letter_code
_entity_poly.pdbx_strand_id
1 'polypeptide(L)'
;MMALEQVCLSYGDKRVLDAFSFVLPERGVTVLSGPSGCGKTTLLRLLAGLEQPEQGRVVGVDANKTALLFQEDRLIPGRTVVQQLTDVLPPQRRSEAERWLELAELTGEEALLPRQMSGGMSRRLAFVRALALGGELYLLDEPFTGIDLPRCRRLMHSLRQLDAPVLLVSHEPEILAMADRVLRLDGPPLRVCDQ
;
A
#
# COMPACT_ATOMS: atom_id res chain seq x y z
N MET A 1 4.61 18.51 -4.44
CA MET A 1 5.54 17.95 -3.44
C MET A 1 4.71 17.43 -2.27
N MET A 2 4.83 16.16 -1.91
CA MET A 2 4.19 15.52 -0.75
C MET A 2 5.24 15.33 0.34
N ALA A 3 4.93 15.66 1.60
CA ALA A 3 5.90 15.58 2.69
C ALA A 3 5.26 15.41 4.07
N LEU A 4 6.04 14.86 4.99
CA LEU A 4 5.82 15.00 6.44
C LEU A 4 6.83 16.02 6.96
N GLU A 5 6.37 16.96 7.78
CA GLU A 5 7.19 18.03 8.35
C GLU A 5 7.10 17.99 9.88
N GLN A 6 8.21 17.64 10.53
CA GLN A 6 8.38 17.61 11.99
C GLN A 6 7.26 16.85 12.73
N VAL A 7 6.85 15.71 12.17
CA VAL A 7 5.71 14.94 12.68
C VAL A 7 6.07 14.21 13.96
N CYS A 8 5.25 14.41 14.99
CA CYS A 8 5.30 13.67 16.24
C CYS A 8 4.01 12.86 16.44
N LEU A 9 4.14 11.62 16.90
CA LEU A 9 3.02 10.75 17.23
C LEU A 9 3.43 9.73 18.29
N SER A 10 2.53 9.50 19.27
CA SER A 10 2.71 8.50 20.31
C SER A 10 1.45 7.61 20.42
N TYR A 11 1.61 6.40 20.91
CA TYR A 11 0.53 5.54 21.37
C TYR A 11 0.74 5.23 22.85
N GLY A 12 -0.03 5.91 23.70
CA GLY A 12 0.23 5.94 25.15
C GLY A 12 1.63 6.49 25.42
N ASP A 13 2.43 5.76 26.17
CA ASP A 13 3.80 6.17 26.50
C ASP A 13 4.83 5.89 25.39
N LYS A 14 4.44 5.21 24.32
CA LYS A 14 5.36 4.83 23.24
C LYS A 14 5.41 5.90 22.17
N ARG A 15 6.51 6.64 22.12
CA ARG A 15 6.81 7.59 21.03
C ARG A 15 7.16 6.81 19.78
N VAL A 16 6.34 6.96 18.72
CA VAL A 16 6.54 6.24 17.45
C VAL A 16 7.20 7.13 16.40
N LEU A 17 6.83 8.41 16.37
CA LEU A 17 7.45 9.44 15.54
C LEU A 17 7.89 10.60 16.45
N ASP A 18 9.08 11.12 16.21
CA ASP A 18 9.65 12.25 16.96
C ASP A 18 10.32 13.23 15.99
N ALA A 19 9.67 14.36 15.76
CA ALA A 19 10.06 15.37 14.79
C ALA A 19 10.45 14.79 13.41
N PHE A 20 9.77 13.72 13.00
CA PHE A 20 10.08 13.00 11.76
C PHE A 20 9.71 13.83 10.54
N SER A 21 10.66 13.98 9.63
CA SER A 21 10.47 14.68 8.36
C SER A 21 10.88 13.79 7.21
N PHE A 22 10.05 13.74 6.17
CA PHE A 22 10.30 12.94 4.98
C PHE A 22 9.60 13.55 3.77
N VAL A 23 10.35 13.73 2.67
CA VAL A 23 9.79 14.15 1.38
C VAL A 23 9.56 12.92 0.54
N LEU A 24 8.31 12.73 0.08
CA LEU A 24 7.96 11.62 -0.79
C LEU A 24 8.51 11.86 -2.20
N PRO A 25 9.03 10.82 -2.87
CA PRO A 25 9.33 10.89 -4.29
C PRO A 25 8.08 11.26 -5.10
N GLU A 26 8.25 11.93 -6.22
CA GLU A 26 7.12 12.32 -7.06
C GLU A 26 6.56 11.13 -7.87
N ARG A 27 7.38 10.11 -8.12
CA ARG A 27 7.04 8.89 -8.91
C ARG A 27 7.87 7.70 -8.44
N GLY A 28 7.49 6.53 -8.96
CA GLY A 28 8.21 5.27 -8.75
C GLY A 28 7.90 4.59 -7.43
N VAL A 29 8.52 3.45 -7.24
CA VAL A 29 8.26 2.55 -6.12
C VAL A 29 9.34 2.72 -5.06
N THR A 30 8.97 3.24 -3.89
CA THR A 30 9.82 3.30 -2.70
C THR A 30 9.40 2.20 -1.72
N VAL A 31 10.34 1.31 -1.40
CA VAL A 31 10.14 0.28 -0.38
C VAL A 31 10.63 0.78 0.98
N LEU A 32 9.73 0.73 1.97
CA LEU A 32 10.03 0.99 3.38
C LEU A 32 10.42 -0.33 4.03
N SER A 33 11.68 -0.47 4.42
CA SER A 33 12.21 -1.68 5.07
C SER A 33 12.75 -1.36 6.46
N GLY A 34 12.52 -2.24 7.42
CA GLY A 34 12.98 -2.08 8.81
C GLY A 34 12.30 -3.05 9.76
N PRO A 35 12.74 -3.12 11.02
CA PRO A 35 12.22 -4.07 11.99
C PRO A 35 10.71 -3.91 12.22
N SER A 36 10.08 -5.02 12.66
CA SER A 36 8.66 -4.96 13.06
C SER A 36 8.48 -3.99 14.23
N GLY A 37 7.41 -3.19 14.19
CA GLY A 37 7.08 -2.23 15.25
C GLY A 37 7.92 -0.94 15.25
N CYS A 38 8.77 -0.68 14.26
CA CYS A 38 9.53 0.58 14.16
C CYS A 38 8.66 1.79 13.75
N GLY A 39 7.44 1.59 13.22
CA GLY A 39 6.52 2.69 12.87
C GLY A 39 6.11 2.78 11.39
N LYS A 40 6.46 1.81 10.52
CA LYS A 40 6.14 1.83 9.07
C LYS A 40 4.64 1.94 8.79
N THR A 41 3.83 1.06 9.40
CA THR A 41 2.36 1.09 9.28
C THR A 41 1.77 2.40 9.79
N THR A 42 2.33 2.96 10.88
CA THR A 42 1.93 4.28 11.41
C THR A 42 2.21 5.38 10.41
N LEU A 43 3.38 5.34 9.75
CA LEU A 43 3.74 6.27 8.69
C LEU A 43 2.74 6.21 7.53
N LEU A 44 2.38 4.99 7.07
CA LEU A 44 1.36 4.84 6.02
C LEU A 44 -0.01 5.36 6.47
N ARG A 45 -0.42 5.12 7.72
CA ARG A 45 -1.71 5.60 8.27
C ARG A 45 -1.77 7.12 8.35
N LEU A 46 -0.68 7.78 8.74
CA LEU A 46 -0.58 9.25 8.72
C LEU A 46 -0.75 9.81 7.31
N LEU A 47 -0.04 9.25 6.34
CA LEU A 47 -0.15 9.65 4.93
C LEU A 47 -1.54 9.38 4.35
N ALA A 48 -2.21 8.32 4.79
CA ALA A 48 -3.58 8.01 4.41
C ALA A 48 -4.64 8.88 5.12
N GLY A 49 -4.23 9.76 6.05
CA GLY A 49 -5.17 10.57 6.84
C GLY A 49 -5.97 9.77 7.88
N LEU A 50 -5.58 8.53 8.17
CA LEU A 50 -6.23 7.68 9.18
C LEU A 50 -5.74 7.94 10.60
N GLU A 51 -4.59 8.61 10.73
CA GLU A 51 -4.03 9.09 11.98
C GLU A 51 -3.75 10.59 11.84
N GLN A 52 -3.82 11.31 12.96
CA GLN A 52 -3.48 12.72 13.02
C GLN A 52 -2.19 12.89 13.80
N PRO A 53 -1.22 13.70 13.34
CA PRO A 53 -0.02 13.95 14.11
C PRO A 53 -0.33 14.81 15.35
N GLU A 54 0.36 14.56 16.46
CA GLU A 54 0.29 15.39 17.68
C GLU A 54 0.95 16.75 17.43
N GLN A 55 2.03 16.76 16.65
CA GLN A 55 2.77 17.94 16.23
C GLN A 55 3.26 17.73 14.79
N GLY A 56 3.58 18.84 14.13
CA GLY A 56 3.97 18.82 12.72
C GLY A 56 2.76 18.70 11.80
N ARG A 57 3.01 18.34 10.55
CA ARG A 57 1.93 18.23 9.55
C ARG A 57 2.30 17.32 8.38
N VAL A 58 1.27 16.81 7.72
CA VAL A 58 1.36 16.16 6.40
C VAL A 58 1.02 17.21 5.34
N VAL A 59 1.87 17.35 4.34
CA VAL A 59 1.75 18.39 3.30
C VAL A 59 1.56 17.74 1.94
N GLY A 60 0.66 18.30 1.14
CA GLY A 60 0.47 17.93 -0.26
C GLY A 60 -0.16 16.56 -0.50
N VAL A 61 -0.62 15.88 0.53
CA VAL A 61 -1.33 14.59 0.43
C VAL A 61 -2.83 14.83 0.59
N ASP A 62 -3.63 14.37 -0.36
CA ASP A 62 -5.09 14.30 -0.25
C ASP A 62 -5.51 12.87 0.09
N ALA A 63 -6.03 12.65 1.29
CA ALA A 63 -6.49 11.34 1.75
C ALA A 63 -7.57 10.73 0.83
N ASN A 64 -8.42 11.56 0.20
CA ASN A 64 -9.45 11.09 -0.73
C ASN A 64 -8.89 10.63 -2.09
N LYS A 65 -7.63 10.98 -2.37
CA LYS A 65 -6.91 10.59 -3.58
C LYS A 65 -5.74 9.65 -3.26
N THR A 66 -5.78 9.02 -2.10
CA THR A 66 -4.76 8.08 -1.65
C THR A 66 -5.34 6.67 -1.66
N ALA A 67 -4.75 5.79 -2.46
CA ALA A 67 -5.10 4.37 -2.45
C ALA A 67 -4.31 3.63 -1.37
N LEU A 68 -5.00 2.93 -0.47
CA LEU A 68 -4.39 2.21 0.63
C LEU A 68 -4.71 0.71 0.57
N LEU A 69 -3.67 -0.12 0.58
CA LEU A 69 -3.75 -1.54 0.87
C LEU A 69 -3.25 -1.79 2.29
N PHE A 70 -4.14 -2.28 3.14
CA PHE A 70 -3.80 -2.67 4.50
C PHE A 70 -3.04 -4.01 4.54
N GLN A 71 -2.43 -4.30 5.67
CA GLN A 71 -1.81 -5.61 5.92
C GLN A 71 -2.85 -6.74 5.83
N GLU A 72 -4.08 -6.50 6.33
CA GLU A 72 -5.22 -7.38 6.11
C GLU A 72 -5.90 -7.07 4.77
N ASP A 73 -6.41 -8.09 4.09
CA ASP A 73 -7.00 -7.95 2.74
C ASP A 73 -8.31 -7.15 2.74
N ARG A 74 -9.03 -7.13 3.88
CA ARG A 74 -10.28 -6.40 4.09
C ARG A 74 -11.27 -6.56 2.94
N LEU A 75 -11.41 -7.81 2.44
CA LEU A 75 -12.42 -8.15 1.45
C LEU A 75 -13.81 -8.14 2.10
N ILE A 76 -14.81 -7.68 1.36
CA ILE A 76 -16.19 -7.65 1.83
C ILE A 76 -16.77 -9.08 1.74
N PRO A 77 -17.15 -9.73 2.85
CA PRO A 77 -17.48 -11.17 2.85
C PRO A 77 -18.64 -11.57 1.94
N GLY A 78 -19.62 -10.68 1.75
CA GLY A 78 -20.80 -10.89 0.91
C GLY A 78 -20.65 -10.46 -0.54
N ARG A 79 -19.45 -10.06 -0.97
CA ARG A 79 -19.16 -9.64 -2.36
C ARG A 79 -18.31 -10.66 -3.07
N THR A 80 -18.70 -10.97 -4.31
CA THR A 80 -17.90 -11.85 -5.17
C THR A 80 -16.63 -11.16 -5.64
N VAL A 81 -15.69 -11.93 -6.19
CA VAL A 81 -14.41 -11.42 -6.73
C VAL A 81 -14.63 -10.24 -7.68
N VAL A 82 -15.53 -10.34 -8.64
CA VAL A 82 -15.82 -9.23 -9.56
C VAL A 82 -16.48 -8.06 -8.85
N GLN A 83 -17.35 -8.31 -7.88
CA GLN A 83 -18.02 -7.23 -7.12
C GLN A 83 -17.04 -6.46 -6.24
N GLN A 84 -15.99 -7.09 -5.70
CA GLN A 84 -14.94 -6.38 -4.96
C GLN A 84 -14.26 -5.29 -5.80
N LEU A 85 -14.21 -5.46 -7.12
CA LEU A 85 -13.65 -4.47 -8.05
C LEU A 85 -14.71 -3.48 -8.54
N THR A 86 -15.88 -3.98 -8.96
CA THR A 86 -16.92 -3.10 -9.53
C THR A 86 -17.55 -2.16 -8.51
N ASP A 87 -17.49 -2.49 -7.21
CA ASP A 87 -17.98 -1.63 -6.15
C ASP A 87 -17.05 -0.42 -5.88
N VAL A 88 -15.76 -0.54 -6.17
CA VAL A 88 -14.80 0.57 -6.03
C VAL A 88 -14.59 1.36 -7.32
N LEU A 89 -14.95 0.78 -8.47
CA LEU A 89 -14.87 1.44 -9.77
C LEU A 89 -16.09 2.32 -10.03
N PRO A 90 -15.92 3.55 -10.49
CA PRO A 90 -17.05 4.36 -10.95
C PRO A 90 -17.76 3.64 -12.12
N PRO A 91 -19.08 3.86 -12.31
CA PRO A 91 -19.88 3.14 -13.30
C PRO A 91 -19.26 3.09 -14.70
N GLN A 92 -18.63 4.16 -15.13
CA GLN A 92 -18.00 4.32 -16.45
C GLN A 92 -16.73 3.46 -16.61
N ARG A 93 -16.12 3.06 -15.47
CA ARG A 93 -14.88 2.27 -15.45
C ARG A 93 -15.10 0.81 -15.04
N ARG A 94 -16.33 0.36 -14.84
CA ARG A 94 -16.63 -1.01 -14.41
C ARG A 94 -16.16 -2.08 -15.38
N SER A 95 -16.11 -1.77 -16.68
CA SER A 95 -15.52 -2.66 -17.70
C SER A 95 -14.02 -2.90 -17.50
N GLU A 96 -13.34 -2.06 -16.74
CA GLU A 96 -11.93 -2.27 -16.40
C GLU A 96 -11.72 -3.42 -15.40
N ALA A 97 -12.78 -3.90 -14.73
CA ALA A 97 -12.67 -5.00 -13.76
C ALA A 97 -12.02 -6.24 -14.38
N GLU A 98 -12.29 -6.53 -15.66
CA GLU A 98 -11.72 -7.68 -16.38
C GLU A 98 -10.18 -7.61 -16.44
N ARG A 99 -9.60 -6.46 -16.80
CA ARG A 99 -8.14 -6.28 -16.82
C ARG A 99 -7.50 -6.43 -15.44
N TRP A 100 -8.21 -6.01 -14.37
CA TRP A 100 -7.72 -6.15 -13.01
C TRP A 100 -7.78 -7.60 -12.54
N LEU A 101 -8.81 -8.36 -12.96
CA LEU A 101 -8.90 -9.80 -12.73
C LEU A 101 -7.78 -10.55 -13.45
N GLU A 102 -7.49 -10.18 -14.69
CA GLU A 102 -6.38 -10.74 -15.45
C GLU A 102 -5.02 -10.48 -14.75
N LEU A 103 -4.76 -9.24 -14.32
CA LEU A 103 -3.55 -8.90 -13.56
C LEU A 103 -3.42 -9.71 -12.27
N ALA A 104 -4.55 -9.95 -11.58
CA ALA A 104 -4.60 -10.76 -10.36
C ALA A 104 -4.54 -12.26 -10.61
N GLU A 105 -4.62 -12.72 -11.88
CA GLU A 105 -4.85 -14.14 -12.26
C GLU A 105 -6.07 -14.74 -11.57
N LEU A 106 -7.19 -14.05 -11.68
CA LEU A 106 -8.48 -14.44 -11.12
C LEU A 106 -9.57 -14.54 -12.22
N THR A 107 -9.17 -14.53 -13.48
CA THR A 107 -10.08 -14.80 -14.62
C THR A 107 -10.64 -16.20 -14.49
N GLY A 108 -11.96 -16.34 -14.58
CA GLY A 108 -12.69 -17.59 -14.34
C GLY A 108 -13.16 -17.79 -12.89
N GLU A 109 -12.73 -16.90 -11.97
CA GLU A 109 -13.03 -16.96 -10.55
C GLU A 109 -14.00 -15.84 -10.10
N GLU A 110 -14.65 -15.15 -11.02
CA GLU A 110 -15.45 -13.92 -10.83
C GLU A 110 -16.58 -14.10 -9.81
N ALA A 111 -17.14 -15.30 -9.74
CA ALA A 111 -18.29 -15.63 -8.89
C ALA A 111 -17.90 -16.07 -7.47
N LEU A 112 -16.63 -16.33 -7.19
CA LEU A 112 -16.18 -16.78 -5.86
C LEU A 112 -16.44 -15.71 -4.80
N LEU A 113 -16.75 -16.16 -3.59
CA LEU A 113 -16.77 -15.35 -2.38
C LEU A 113 -15.42 -15.45 -1.65
N PRO A 114 -15.04 -14.47 -0.82
CA PRO A 114 -13.76 -14.48 -0.10
C PRO A 114 -13.48 -15.78 0.67
N ARG A 115 -14.51 -16.39 1.27
CA ARG A 115 -14.39 -17.67 2.00
C ARG A 115 -14.00 -18.89 1.14
N GLN A 116 -14.09 -18.76 -0.18
CA GLN A 116 -13.78 -19.82 -1.15
C GLN A 116 -12.39 -19.63 -1.77
N MET A 117 -11.74 -18.50 -1.46
CA MET A 117 -10.45 -18.13 -2.02
C MET A 117 -9.30 -18.62 -1.13
N SER A 118 -8.16 -18.89 -1.75
CA SER A 118 -6.90 -19.06 -1.02
C SER A 118 -6.37 -17.71 -0.52
N GLY A 119 -5.48 -17.71 0.49
CA GLY A 119 -4.86 -16.48 0.98
C GLY A 119 -4.16 -15.67 -0.13
N GLY A 120 -3.42 -16.36 -1.01
CA GLY A 120 -2.76 -15.69 -2.14
C GLY A 120 -3.75 -15.10 -3.15
N MET A 121 -4.90 -15.74 -3.41
CA MET A 121 -5.97 -15.16 -4.24
C MET A 121 -6.55 -13.91 -3.58
N SER A 122 -6.87 -13.99 -2.29
CA SER A 122 -7.40 -12.86 -1.51
C SER A 122 -6.43 -11.66 -1.52
N ARG A 123 -5.14 -11.94 -1.33
CA ARG A 123 -4.10 -10.90 -1.35
C ARG A 123 -3.99 -10.24 -2.72
N ARG A 124 -3.95 -11.02 -3.82
CA ARG A 124 -3.92 -10.47 -5.17
C ARG A 124 -5.17 -9.64 -5.50
N LEU A 125 -6.36 -10.11 -5.09
CA LEU A 125 -7.60 -9.35 -5.26
C LEU A 125 -7.58 -8.03 -4.49
N ALA A 126 -7.17 -8.04 -3.22
CA ALA A 126 -7.04 -6.83 -2.41
C ALA A 126 -6.04 -5.84 -3.03
N PHE A 127 -4.92 -6.35 -3.56
CA PHE A 127 -3.91 -5.56 -4.27
C PHE A 127 -4.51 -4.86 -5.50
N VAL A 128 -5.10 -5.60 -6.43
CA VAL A 128 -5.65 -5.00 -7.65
C VAL A 128 -6.85 -4.10 -7.37
N ARG A 129 -7.63 -4.36 -6.31
CA ARG A 129 -8.69 -3.48 -5.85
C ARG A 129 -8.15 -2.12 -5.41
N ALA A 130 -7.03 -2.08 -4.69
CA ALA A 130 -6.38 -0.84 -4.32
C ALA A 130 -5.88 -0.07 -5.56
N LEU A 131 -5.32 -0.76 -6.57
CA LEU A 131 -4.91 -0.13 -7.82
C LEU A 131 -6.10 0.36 -8.66
N ALA A 132 -7.18 -0.41 -8.72
CA ALA A 132 -8.40 -0.08 -9.46
C ALA A 132 -9.07 1.20 -8.93
N LEU A 133 -9.02 1.40 -7.61
CA LEU A 133 -9.50 2.64 -6.99
C LEU A 133 -8.82 3.86 -7.60
N GLY A 134 -7.53 3.76 -7.90
CA GLY A 134 -6.73 4.86 -8.41
C GLY A 134 -6.35 5.84 -7.31
N GLY A 135 -5.43 6.76 -7.60
CA GLY A 135 -5.01 7.78 -6.65
C GLY A 135 -3.80 8.56 -7.12
N GLU A 136 -3.52 9.64 -6.40
CA GLU A 136 -2.31 10.46 -6.56
C GLU A 136 -1.15 9.93 -5.67
N LEU A 137 -1.45 8.96 -4.79
CA LEU A 137 -0.50 8.28 -3.91
C LEU A 137 -1.00 6.86 -3.64
N TYR A 138 -0.09 5.88 -3.69
CA TYR A 138 -0.37 4.49 -3.34
C TYR A 138 0.44 4.08 -2.11
N LEU A 139 -0.25 3.60 -1.09
CA LEU A 139 0.30 3.15 0.18
C LEU A 139 -0.02 1.66 0.35
N LEU A 140 1.01 0.82 0.37
CA LEU A 140 0.82 -0.63 0.34
C LEU A 140 1.55 -1.28 1.53
N ASP A 141 0.80 -1.84 2.47
CA ASP A 141 1.37 -2.51 3.64
C ASP A 141 1.50 -4.01 3.37
N GLU A 142 2.74 -4.49 3.24
CA GLU A 142 3.12 -5.90 2.95
C GLU A 142 2.34 -6.50 1.75
N PRO A 143 2.33 -5.85 0.57
CA PRO A 143 1.40 -6.18 -0.53
C PRO A 143 1.60 -7.58 -1.11
N PHE A 144 2.77 -8.20 -0.94
CA PHE A 144 3.17 -9.43 -1.59
C PHE A 144 3.19 -10.65 -0.68
N THR A 145 2.78 -10.50 0.57
CA THR A 145 2.75 -11.61 1.54
C THR A 145 1.93 -12.79 1.01
N GLY A 146 2.55 -13.97 0.97
CA GLY A 146 1.90 -15.20 0.50
C GLY A 146 1.72 -15.30 -1.02
N ILE A 147 2.39 -14.43 -1.80
CA ILE A 147 2.42 -14.46 -3.26
C ILE A 147 3.80 -14.96 -3.71
N ASP A 148 3.84 -15.87 -4.69
CA ASP A 148 5.10 -16.35 -5.25
C ASP A 148 5.84 -15.30 -6.08
N LEU A 149 7.16 -15.47 -6.20
CA LEU A 149 8.04 -14.48 -6.84
C LEU A 149 7.69 -14.16 -8.31
N PRO A 150 7.27 -15.12 -9.18
CA PRO A 150 6.84 -14.78 -10.54
C PRO A 150 5.65 -13.81 -10.56
N ARG A 151 4.67 -14.00 -9.66
CA ARG A 151 3.51 -13.12 -9.52
C ARG A 151 3.91 -11.77 -8.92
N CYS A 152 4.78 -11.77 -7.90
CA CYS A 152 5.33 -10.54 -7.33
C CYS A 152 5.98 -9.65 -8.40
N ARG A 153 6.76 -10.23 -9.31
CA ARG A 153 7.41 -9.49 -10.41
C ARG A 153 6.40 -8.82 -11.33
N ARG A 154 5.31 -9.52 -11.70
CA ARG A 154 4.25 -8.93 -12.54
C ARG A 154 3.52 -7.79 -11.84
N LEU A 155 3.14 -8.00 -10.59
CA LEU A 155 2.47 -6.98 -9.78
C LEU A 155 3.38 -5.77 -9.54
N MET A 156 4.68 -5.99 -9.28
CA MET A 156 5.67 -4.92 -9.13
C MET A 156 5.85 -4.14 -10.45
N HIS A 157 5.84 -4.85 -11.59
CA HIS A 157 5.87 -4.19 -12.89
C HIS A 157 4.66 -3.26 -13.08
N SER A 158 3.45 -3.68 -12.69
CA SER A 158 2.26 -2.83 -12.77
C SER A 158 2.34 -1.59 -11.88
N LEU A 159 2.97 -1.68 -10.71
CA LEU A 159 3.20 -0.50 -9.85
C LEU A 159 4.09 0.54 -10.52
N ARG A 160 5.10 0.11 -11.27
CA ARG A 160 6.01 1.00 -11.99
C ARG A 160 5.37 1.74 -13.17
N GLN A 161 4.22 1.24 -13.66
CA GLN A 161 3.45 1.90 -14.72
C GLN A 161 2.51 2.98 -14.20
N LEU A 162 2.40 3.15 -12.88
CA LEU A 162 1.58 4.19 -12.28
C LEU A 162 2.25 5.55 -12.42
N ASP A 163 1.46 6.55 -12.80
CA ASP A 163 1.92 7.95 -12.86
C ASP A 163 1.77 8.65 -11.51
N ALA A 164 2.12 7.95 -10.44
CA ALA A 164 2.01 8.40 -9.07
C ALA A 164 3.04 7.69 -8.18
N PRO A 165 3.49 8.30 -7.07
CA PRO A 165 4.37 7.64 -6.13
C PRO A 165 3.71 6.45 -5.45
N VAL A 166 4.51 5.41 -5.24
CA VAL A 166 4.14 4.22 -4.49
C VAL A 166 5.07 4.08 -3.29
N LEU A 167 4.51 4.04 -2.09
CA LEU A 167 5.20 3.65 -0.87
C LEU A 167 4.70 2.27 -0.47
N LEU A 168 5.56 1.29 -0.43
CA LEU A 168 5.22 -0.04 0.04
C LEU A 168 6.13 -0.49 1.18
N VAL A 169 5.56 -1.22 2.13
CA VAL A 169 6.30 -1.89 3.19
C VAL A 169 6.63 -3.30 2.74
N SER A 170 7.90 -3.67 2.81
CA SER A 170 8.34 -5.06 2.66
C SER A 170 9.69 -5.28 3.34
N HIS A 171 9.95 -6.52 3.70
CA HIS A 171 11.24 -6.99 4.22
C HIS A 171 11.88 -8.07 3.32
N GLU A 172 11.20 -8.46 2.22
CA GLU A 172 11.65 -9.50 1.31
C GLU A 172 12.77 -9.00 0.40
N PRO A 173 13.97 -9.65 0.38
CA PRO A 173 15.10 -9.20 -0.41
C PRO A 173 14.80 -9.04 -1.90
N GLU A 174 13.97 -9.91 -2.45
CA GLU A 174 13.57 -9.89 -3.86
C GLU A 174 12.72 -8.65 -4.19
N ILE A 175 11.86 -8.22 -3.26
CA ILE A 175 11.03 -7.01 -3.42
C ILE A 175 11.90 -5.76 -3.30
N LEU A 176 12.84 -5.76 -2.34
CA LEU A 176 13.81 -4.68 -2.17
C LEU A 176 14.65 -4.49 -3.45
N ALA A 177 15.10 -5.59 -4.08
CA ALA A 177 15.87 -5.54 -5.31
C ALA A 177 15.09 -5.02 -6.54
N MET A 178 13.77 -5.08 -6.50
CA MET A 178 12.90 -4.57 -7.55
C MET A 178 12.45 -3.11 -7.33
N ALA A 179 12.76 -2.50 -6.21
CA ALA A 179 12.38 -1.13 -5.89
C ALA A 179 13.21 -0.10 -6.69
N ASP A 180 12.61 1.05 -6.97
CA ASP A 180 13.35 2.19 -7.51
C ASP A 180 14.16 2.88 -6.39
N ARG A 181 13.64 2.80 -5.15
CA ARG A 181 14.30 3.30 -3.95
C ARG A 181 13.96 2.40 -2.75
N VAL A 182 14.95 2.16 -1.89
CA VAL A 182 14.77 1.52 -0.59
C VAL A 182 15.04 2.53 0.50
N LEU A 183 14.08 2.76 1.38
CA LEU A 183 14.23 3.55 2.59
C LEU A 183 14.37 2.60 3.78
N ARG A 184 15.57 2.54 4.35
CA ARG A 184 15.83 1.74 5.54
C ARG A 184 15.42 2.52 6.77
N LEU A 185 14.58 1.92 7.59
CA LEU A 185 13.98 2.53 8.78
C LEU A 185 14.36 1.72 10.02
N ASP A 186 14.48 2.41 11.14
CA ASP A 186 14.69 1.83 12.46
C ASP A 186 13.83 2.57 13.51
N GLY A 187 13.73 2.05 14.69
CA GLY A 187 12.94 2.68 15.77
C GLY A 187 12.18 1.69 16.62
N PRO A 188 11.23 2.14 17.46
CA PRO A 188 10.77 3.51 17.69
C PRO A 188 11.74 4.36 18.55
N PRO A 189 11.74 5.70 18.42
CA PRO A 189 11.06 6.50 17.41
C PRO A 189 11.58 6.22 16.00
N LEU A 190 10.70 6.32 14.99
CA LEU A 190 11.03 6.05 13.59
C LEU A 190 12.13 6.99 13.11
N ARG A 191 13.15 6.45 12.51
CA ARG A 191 14.25 7.18 11.90
C ARG A 191 14.69 6.52 10.61
N VAL A 192 15.19 7.34 9.70
CA VAL A 192 15.87 6.84 8.50
C VAL A 192 17.27 6.41 8.89
N CYS A 193 17.65 5.18 8.54
CA CYS A 193 19.04 4.76 8.68
C CYS A 193 19.82 5.30 7.50
N ASP A 194 20.91 6.02 7.78
CA ASP A 194 21.87 6.40 6.75
C ASP A 194 22.41 5.12 6.05
N GLN A 195 22.55 5.20 4.73
CA GLN A 195 23.07 4.14 3.88
C GLN A 195 24.59 3.97 4.07
#